data_edf196f9aaf7e11ee0e073db4e0f36e4
#
_entry.id   edf196f9aaf7e11ee0e073db4e0f36e4
#
_cell.length_a   1.000
_cell.length_b   1.000
_cell.length_c   1.000
_cell.angle_alpha   90.00
_cell.angle_beta   90.00
_cell.angle_gamma   90.00
#
_symmetry.space_group_name_H-M   'P 1'
#
loop_
_entity.id
_entity.type
_entity.pdbx_description
1 polymer ?
#
loop_
_entity_poly.entity_id
_entity_poly.type
_entity_poly.pdbx_seq_one_letter_code
_entity_poly.pdbx_strand_id
1 'polypeptide(L)'
;MAYQKYNGKYRWGAHDASQQHRMEQVMEVWLNNPLLTLGEIAEKANVDASTFSDYRRNEAWMQTYKEECDRRFECLRAAAIEQLENEVLDGKAWAVKYVLDGLNYSGTEKIDLGSNTTIKISIDNEGGEDNA
;
A
#
# COMPACT_ATOMS: atom_id res chain seq x y z
N MET A 1 9.40 -3.72 -26.89
CA MET A 1 9.58 -4.64 -25.79
C MET A 1 9.23 -6.02 -26.24
N ALA A 2 10.05 -6.95 -25.82
CA ALA A 2 9.88 -8.32 -26.28
C ALA A 2 8.53 -8.89 -25.85
N TYR A 3 8.13 -8.67 -24.64
CA TYR A 3 6.89 -9.25 -24.15
C TYR A 3 5.67 -8.66 -24.83
N GLN A 4 5.81 -7.53 -25.46
CA GLN A 4 4.70 -6.96 -26.19
C GLN A 4 4.48 -7.65 -27.51
N LYS A 5 5.40 -8.52 -27.86
CA LYS A 5 5.27 -9.24 -29.12
C LYS A 5 4.55 -10.57 -28.95
N TYR A 6 4.26 -10.96 -27.72
CA TYR A 6 3.51 -12.19 -27.60
C TYR A 6 2.14 -11.99 -28.23
N ASN A 7 1.56 -13.06 -28.68
CA ASN A 7 0.39 -12.99 -29.52
C ASN A 7 -0.89 -12.63 -28.79
N GLY A 8 -0.80 -12.14 -27.57
CA GLY A 8 -1.95 -11.75 -26.81
C GLY A 8 -2.63 -12.88 -26.09
N LYS A 9 -2.12 -14.06 -26.23
CA LYS A 9 -2.73 -15.22 -25.61
C LYS A 9 -2.37 -15.36 -24.15
N TYR A 10 -1.15 -15.06 -23.80
CA TYR A 10 -0.67 -15.20 -22.42
C TYR A 10 0.00 -13.93 -21.98
N ARG A 11 -0.14 -13.63 -20.71
CA ARG A 11 0.41 -12.40 -20.18
C ARG A 11 1.93 -12.50 -20.06
N TRP A 12 2.57 -11.35 -20.06
CA TRP A 12 3.99 -11.19 -19.75
C TRP A 12 4.92 -11.98 -20.65
N GLY A 13 4.46 -12.30 -21.83
CA GLY A 13 5.27 -13.08 -22.74
C GLY A 13 5.38 -14.53 -22.42
N ALA A 14 4.51 -15.04 -21.57
CA ALA A 14 4.49 -16.45 -21.26
C ALA A 14 4.17 -17.25 -22.52
N HIS A 15 4.85 -18.38 -22.70
CA HIS A 15 4.69 -19.15 -23.91
C HIS A 15 3.57 -20.19 -23.78
N ASP A 16 3.06 -20.46 -22.59
CA ASP A 16 1.92 -21.34 -22.43
C ASP A 16 1.21 -21.02 -21.13
N ALA A 17 0.07 -21.64 -20.94
CA ALA A 17 -0.75 -21.40 -19.76
C ALA A 17 -0.06 -21.81 -18.47
N SER A 18 0.74 -22.85 -18.55
CA SER A 18 1.45 -23.33 -17.37
C SER A 18 2.47 -22.31 -16.87
N GLN A 19 3.20 -21.70 -17.80
CA GLN A 19 4.15 -20.68 -17.43
C GLN A 19 3.46 -19.45 -16.87
N GLN A 20 2.37 -19.04 -17.51
CA GLN A 20 1.63 -17.89 -17.00
C GLN A 20 1.12 -18.15 -15.59
N HIS A 21 0.60 -19.35 -15.35
CA HIS A 21 0.10 -19.70 -14.04
C HIS A 21 1.19 -19.63 -12.99
N ARG A 22 2.39 -20.13 -13.33
CA ARG A 22 3.50 -20.06 -12.40
C ARG A 22 3.91 -18.61 -12.11
N MET A 23 3.94 -17.79 -13.14
CA MET A 23 4.26 -16.37 -12.96
C MET A 23 3.22 -15.68 -12.08
N GLU A 24 1.97 -16.06 -12.23
CA GLU A 24 0.91 -15.52 -11.37
C GLU A 24 1.08 -15.96 -9.93
N GLN A 25 1.42 -17.22 -9.73
CA GLN A 25 1.59 -17.75 -8.38
C GLN A 25 2.76 -17.10 -7.65
N VAL A 26 3.85 -16.88 -8.37
CA VAL A 26 5.01 -16.24 -7.75
C VAL A 26 4.66 -14.81 -7.34
N MET A 27 3.96 -14.10 -8.21
CA MET A 27 3.54 -12.75 -7.88
C MET A 27 2.62 -12.73 -6.67
N GLU A 28 1.69 -13.67 -6.61
CA GLU A 28 0.77 -13.76 -5.49
C GLU A 28 1.51 -13.99 -4.18
N VAL A 29 2.47 -14.90 -4.18
CA VAL A 29 3.27 -15.17 -2.99
C VAL A 29 4.02 -13.92 -2.57
N TRP A 30 4.62 -13.23 -3.54
CA TRP A 30 5.38 -12.02 -3.23
C TRP A 30 4.49 -10.93 -2.64
N LEU A 31 3.34 -10.71 -3.26
CA LEU A 31 2.43 -9.67 -2.79
C LEU A 31 1.88 -9.96 -1.39
N ASN A 32 1.69 -11.23 -1.09
CA ASN A 32 1.12 -11.62 0.19
C ASN A 32 2.15 -11.74 1.31
N ASN A 33 3.44 -11.65 0.97
CA ASN A 33 4.51 -11.82 1.95
C ASN A 33 5.57 -10.73 1.78
N PRO A 34 5.18 -9.46 1.95
CA PRO A 34 6.08 -8.36 1.61
C PRO A 34 7.31 -8.25 2.51
N LEU A 35 7.30 -8.92 3.66
CA LEU A 35 8.43 -8.81 4.58
C LEU A 35 9.46 -9.92 4.41
N LEU A 36 9.19 -10.87 3.55
CA LEU A 36 10.14 -11.94 3.30
C LEU A 36 11.25 -11.48 2.36
N THR A 37 12.42 -12.09 2.49
CA THR A 37 13.50 -11.81 1.56
C THR A 37 13.15 -12.42 0.21
N LEU A 38 13.89 -12.00 -0.83
CA LEU A 38 13.64 -12.53 -2.16
C LEU A 38 13.89 -14.02 -2.21
N GLY A 39 14.90 -14.49 -1.50
CA GLY A 39 15.16 -15.94 -1.44
C GLY A 39 14.03 -16.70 -0.78
N GLU A 40 13.47 -16.12 0.28
CA GLU A 40 12.36 -16.74 0.97
C GLU A 40 11.10 -16.75 0.10
N ILE A 41 10.90 -15.71 -0.69
CA ILE A 41 9.77 -15.67 -1.61
C ILE A 41 9.90 -16.78 -2.64
N ALA A 42 11.08 -16.93 -3.24
CA ALA A 42 11.31 -17.97 -4.22
C ALA A 42 11.04 -19.35 -3.63
N GLU A 43 11.53 -19.58 -2.42
CA GLU A 43 11.33 -20.84 -1.76
C GLU A 43 9.86 -21.10 -1.48
N LYS A 44 9.16 -20.10 -0.97
CA LYS A 44 7.76 -20.25 -0.65
C LYS A 44 6.92 -20.48 -1.91
N ALA A 45 7.32 -19.85 -3.00
CA ALA A 45 6.63 -20.02 -4.28
C ALA A 45 7.07 -21.28 -5.01
N ASN A 46 8.05 -21.99 -4.46
CA ASN A 46 8.54 -23.24 -5.01
C ASN A 46 9.15 -23.05 -6.39
N VAL A 47 9.96 -22.01 -6.54
CA VAL A 47 10.70 -21.76 -7.77
C VAL A 47 12.14 -21.47 -7.41
N ASP A 48 13.02 -21.64 -8.38
CA ASP A 48 14.42 -21.31 -8.19
C ASP A 48 14.61 -19.80 -8.06
N ALA A 49 15.65 -19.42 -7.34
CA ALA A 49 15.97 -18.01 -7.24
C ALA A 49 16.25 -17.41 -8.60
N SER A 50 16.86 -18.19 -9.51
CA SER A 50 17.12 -17.71 -10.86
C SER A 50 15.83 -17.48 -11.63
N THR A 51 14.84 -18.35 -11.45
CA THR A 51 13.55 -18.18 -12.10
C THR A 51 12.85 -16.91 -11.58
N PHE A 52 12.86 -16.70 -10.28
CA PHE A 52 12.28 -15.50 -9.71
C PHE A 52 13.01 -14.27 -10.23
N SER A 53 14.33 -14.34 -10.32
CA SER A 53 15.12 -13.24 -10.86
C SER A 53 14.74 -12.94 -12.29
N ASP A 54 14.51 -13.98 -13.10
CA ASP A 54 14.09 -13.79 -14.48
C ASP A 54 12.74 -13.10 -14.56
N TYR A 55 11.82 -13.48 -13.70
CA TYR A 55 10.51 -12.81 -13.67
C TYR A 55 10.66 -11.35 -13.32
N ARG A 56 11.53 -11.03 -12.37
CA ARG A 56 11.73 -9.63 -11.98
C ARG A 56 12.40 -8.81 -13.06
N ARG A 57 13.08 -9.45 -14.00
CA ARG A 57 13.64 -8.75 -15.16
C ARG A 57 12.64 -8.58 -16.28
N ASN A 58 11.50 -9.22 -16.18
CA ASN A 58 10.43 -9.07 -17.17
C ASN A 58 9.68 -7.79 -16.85
N GLU A 59 9.80 -6.81 -17.74
CA GLU A 59 9.24 -5.49 -17.48
C GLU A 59 7.73 -5.51 -17.31
N ALA A 60 7.05 -6.32 -18.12
CA ALA A 60 5.59 -6.39 -18.03
C ALA A 60 5.15 -7.01 -16.71
N TRP A 61 5.87 -8.04 -16.27
CA TRP A 61 5.57 -8.69 -15.01
C TRP A 61 5.79 -7.74 -13.84
N MET A 62 6.92 -7.01 -13.87
CA MET A 62 7.20 -6.05 -12.81
C MET A 62 6.23 -4.88 -12.81
N GLN A 63 5.78 -4.49 -14.00
CA GLN A 63 4.78 -3.42 -14.06
C GLN A 63 3.48 -3.86 -13.38
N THR A 64 3.05 -5.09 -13.63
CA THR A 64 1.88 -5.63 -12.96
C THR A 64 2.08 -5.68 -11.45
N TYR A 65 3.27 -6.11 -11.03
CA TYR A 65 3.59 -6.17 -9.61
C TYR A 65 3.47 -4.79 -8.95
N LYS A 66 4.04 -3.77 -9.62
CA LYS A 66 3.99 -2.42 -9.09
C LYS A 66 2.57 -1.89 -9.02
N GLU A 67 1.77 -2.17 -10.05
CA GLU A 67 0.39 -1.74 -10.06
C GLU A 67 -0.40 -2.39 -8.94
N GLU A 68 -0.15 -3.68 -8.68
CA GLU A 68 -0.82 -4.35 -7.59
C GLU A 68 -0.37 -3.82 -6.24
N CYS A 69 0.91 -3.51 -6.09
CA CYS A 69 1.39 -2.91 -4.86
C CYS A 69 0.72 -1.56 -4.62
N ASP A 70 0.64 -0.75 -5.67
CA ASP A 70 0.02 0.56 -5.55
C ASP A 70 -1.45 0.43 -5.19
N ARG A 71 -2.14 -0.51 -5.82
CA ARG A 71 -3.55 -0.72 -5.53
C ARG A 71 -3.76 -1.15 -4.08
N ARG A 72 -2.93 -2.08 -3.61
CA ARG A 72 -3.04 -2.54 -2.23
C ARG A 72 -2.68 -1.44 -1.25
N PHE A 73 -1.69 -0.63 -1.60
CA PHE A 73 -1.31 0.48 -0.75
C PHE A 73 -2.45 1.49 -0.65
N GLU A 74 -3.12 1.77 -1.77
CA GLU A 74 -4.25 2.70 -1.75
C GLU A 74 -5.39 2.17 -0.89
N CYS A 75 -5.65 0.87 -0.94
CA CYS A 75 -6.68 0.29 -0.10
C CYS A 75 -6.33 0.42 1.37
N LEU A 76 -5.08 0.14 1.72
CA LEU A 76 -4.62 0.27 3.09
C LEU A 76 -4.63 1.72 3.55
N ARG A 77 -4.24 2.61 2.65
CA ARG A 77 -4.23 4.04 2.95
C ARG A 77 -5.63 4.53 3.26
N ALA A 78 -6.61 4.11 2.46
CA ALA A 78 -7.98 4.51 2.68
C ALA A 78 -8.49 4.00 4.04
N ALA A 79 -8.19 2.74 4.36
CA ALA A 79 -8.59 2.17 5.63
C ALA A 79 -7.91 2.87 6.80
N ALA A 80 -6.63 3.21 6.63
CA ALA A 80 -5.90 3.89 7.69
C ALA A 80 -6.45 5.29 7.91
N ILE A 81 -6.79 5.98 6.83
CA ILE A 81 -7.36 7.31 6.94
C ILE A 81 -8.70 7.25 7.66
N GLU A 82 -9.52 6.28 7.32
CA GLU A 82 -10.81 6.14 7.98
C GLU A 82 -10.64 5.88 9.46
N GLN A 83 -9.71 5.00 9.82
CA GLN A 83 -9.45 4.71 11.21
C GLN A 83 -8.94 5.93 11.95
N LEU A 84 -8.02 6.67 11.34
CA LEU A 84 -7.50 7.88 11.94
C LEU A 84 -8.61 8.91 12.14
N GLU A 85 -9.47 9.03 11.16
CA GLU A 85 -10.59 9.96 11.24
C GLU A 85 -11.48 9.62 12.43
N ASN A 86 -11.76 8.34 12.62
CA ASN A 86 -12.57 7.91 13.74
C ASN A 86 -11.91 8.23 15.08
N GLU A 87 -10.59 8.04 15.15
CA GLU A 87 -9.87 8.33 16.38
C GLU A 87 -9.87 9.84 16.68
N VAL A 88 -9.76 10.65 15.64
CA VAL A 88 -9.83 12.10 15.81
C VAL A 88 -11.21 12.50 16.31
N LEU A 89 -12.25 11.95 15.71
CA LEU A 89 -13.61 12.28 16.11
C LEU A 89 -13.91 11.82 17.54
N ASP A 90 -13.24 10.77 17.97
CA ASP A 90 -13.36 10.31 19.36
C ASP A 90 -12.56 11.18 20.31
N GLY A 91 -11.80 12.14 19.80
CA GLY A 91 -11.04 13.05 20.65
C GLY A 91 -9.75 12.50 21.17
N LYS A 92 -9.21 11.45 20.52
CA LYS A 92 -7.95 10.87 20.98
C LYS A 92 -6.82 11.85 20.72
N ALA A 93 -6.15 12.24 21.77
CA ALA A 93 -5.12 13.28 21.68
C ALA A 93 -4.01 12.90 20.69
N TRP A 94 -3.60 11.63 20.69
CA TRP A 94 -2.52 11.22 19.79
C TRP A 94 -2.93 11.38 18.33
N ALA A 95 -4.19 11.07 18.01
CA ALA A 95 -4.66 11.15 16.64
C ALA A 95 -4.76 12.59 16.17
N VAL A 96 -5.27 13.43 17.04
CA VAL A 96 -5.38 14.85 16.76
C VAL A 96 -4.01 15.44 16.50
N LYS A 97 -3.06 15.12 17.38
CA LYS A 97 -1.70 15.64 17.23
C LYS A 97 -1.06 15.12 15.95
N TYR A 98 -1.28 13.87 15.63
CA TYR A 98 -0.71 13.27 14.43
C TYR A 98 -1.18 14.03 13.18
N VAL A 99 -2.48 14.34 13.10
CA VAL A 99 -3.00 15.06 11.95
C VAL A 99 -2.42 16.46 11.89
N LEU A 100 -2.37 17.14 13.03
CA LEU A 100 -1.86 18.49 13.05
C LEU A 100 -0.38 18.56 12.69
N ASP A 101 0.40 17.62 13.18
CA ASP A 101 1.82 17.58 12.85
C ASP A 101 2.00 17.36 11.34
N GLY A 102 1.20 16.50 10.76
CA GLY A 102 1.31 16.23 9.33
C GLY A 102 0.92 17.42 8.47
N LEU A 103 0.08 18.30 8.99
CA LEU A 103 -0.35 19.47 8.26
C LEU A 103 0.43 20.72 8.66
N ASN A 104 1.39 20.58 9.57
CA ASN A 104 2.22 21.69 10.02
C ASN A 104 1.41 22.79 10.70
N TYR A 105 0.34 22.42 11.35
CA TYR A 105 -0.42 23.39 12.13
C TYR A 105 0.26 23.68 13.45
N SER A 106 0.02 24.87 13.96
CA SER A 106 0.46 25.23 15.28
C SER A 106 -0.55 26.16 15.88
N GLY A 107 -0.70 26.13 17.21
CA GLY A 107 -1.67 26.96 17.88
C GLY A 107 -3.04 26.34 17.88
N THR A 108 -4.06 27.17 17.79
CA THR A 108 -5.44 26.70 17.79
C THR A 108 -5.99 26.81 16.39
N GLU A 109 -6.52 25.72 15.89
CA GLU A 109 -7.01 25.67 14.52
C GLU A 109 -8.35 24.96 14.47
N LYS A 110 -9.07 25.21 13.39
CA LYS A 110 -10.27 24.46 13.06
C LYS A 110 -9.96 23.53 11.91
N ILE A 111 -10.35 22.29 12.05
CA ILE A 111 -10.14 21.31 11.00
C ILE A 111 -11.46 20.81 10.50
N ASP A 112 -11.68 20.98 9.19
CA ASP A 112 -12.88 20.49 8.53
C ASP A 112 -12.58 19.09 8.00
N LEU A 113 -13.26 18.10 8.53
CA LEU A 113 -13.01 16.72 8.18
C LEU A 113 -13.83 16.24 7.00
N GLY A 114 -14.31 17.16 6.18
CA GLY A 114 -15.00 16.76 4.97
C GLY A 114 -16.47 16.47 5.16
N SER A 115 -16.98 16.74 6.30
CA SER A 115 -18.41 16.67 6.57
C SER A 115 -18.77 17.96 7.24
N ASN A 116 -19.88 17.98 7.93
CA ASN A 116 -20.23 19.20 8.67
C ASN A 116 -19.51 19.29 10.00
N THR A 117 -18.67 18.33 10.28
CA THR A 117 -17.96 18.27 11.54
C THR A 117 -16.73 19.17 11.51
N THR A 118 -16.58 19.99 12.51
CA THR A 118 -15.41 20.84 12.64
C THR A 118 -14.87 20.66 14.05
N ILE A 119 -13.58 20.47 14.15
CA ILE A 119 -12.93 20.28 15.43
C ILE A 119 -12.01 21.46 15.69
N LYS A 120 -12.17 22.06 16.85
CA LYS A 120 -11.30 23.13 17.28
C LYS A 120 -10.22 22.53 18.18
N ILE A 121 -8.98 22.74 17.80
CA ILE A 121 -7.87 22.06 18.44
C ILE A 121 -6.84 23.05 18.92
N SER A 122 -6.31 22.81 20.10
CA SER A 122 -5.24 23.60 20.65
C SER A 122 -4.03 22.71 20.83
N ILE A 123 -2.99 22.97 20.06
CA ILE A 123 -1.81 22.14 20.06
C ILE A 123 -0.95 22.38 21.28
N ASP A 124 -0.86 23.65 21.70
CA ASP A 124 0.02 23.98 22.79
C ASP A 124 -0.52 23.52 24.14
N ASN A 125 -1.71 23.00 24.15
CA ASN A 125 -2.32 22.54 25.37
C ASN A 125 -2.19 21.04 25.43
N GLU A 126 -1.04 20.60 25.86
CA GLU A 126 -0.83 19.22 25.85
C GLU A 126 -1.81 18.45 26.65
N GLY A 127 -2.43 19.03 27.53
CA GLY A 127 -3.45 18.33 28.21
C GLY A 127 -4.57 17.99 27.32
N GLY A 128 -4.63 18.69 26.29
CA GLY A 128 -5.67 18.38 25.39
C GLY A 128 -7.00 18.55 25.95
N GLU A 129 -7.11 19.19 26.73
CA GLU A 129 -8.23 19.29 27.09
C GLU A 129 -8.95 20.09 26.47
N ASP A 130 -9.23 20.34 26.16
CA ASP A 130 -9.95 20.89 25.64
C ASP A 130 -10.54 20.83 24.83
N ASN A 131 -10.73 20.71 24.64
CA ASN A 131 -11.19 20.69 23.92
C ASN A 131 -12.08 20.73 23.41
N ALA A 132 -12.36 20.73 23.41
CA ALA A 132 -13.27 20.67 22.93
C ALA A 132 -14.04 20.90 22.35
#